data_6c915d14d4bd796ceaba587d3c6ba36d
#
_entry.id   6c915d14d4bd796ceaba587d3c6ba36d
#
_cell.length_a   1.000
_cell.length_b   1.000
_cell.length_c   1.000
_cell.angle_alpha   90.00
_cell.angle_beta   90.00
_cell.angle_gamma   90.00
#
_symmetry.space_group_name_H-M   'P 1'
#
loop_
_entity.id
_entity.type
_entity.pdbx_description
1 polymer ?
#
loop_
_entity_poly.entity_id
_entity_poly.type
_entity_poly.pdbx_seq_one_letter_code
_entity_poly.pdbx_strand_id
1 'polypeptide(L)'
;MKTKFDKNNLSKDDFEYNYNPRIAVPNAQEYIDGFIERSKTASTLMEGVYDIRYGSKPKQTLDLHLPKDSSNPPLLIYIHGGYWRAIDKNDHSFIALP
;
A
#
# COMPACT_ATOMS: atom_id res chain seq x y z
N MET A 1 -20.50 18.44 11.04
CA MET A 1 -20.36 16.98 11.06
C MET A 1 -21.61 16.35 10.48
N LYS A 2 -21.49 15.51 9.47
CA LYS A 2 -22.64 14.80 8.90
C LYS A 2 -22.99 13.63 9.79
N THR A 3 -24.20 13.68 10.37
CA THR A 3 -24.64 12.71 11.40
C THR A 3 -25.47 11.56 10.83
N LYS A 4 -25.81 11.59 9.53
CA LYS A 4 -26.66 10.56 8.92
C LYS A 4 -26.29 10.35 7.45
N PHE A 5 -25.88 9.15 7.11
CA PHE A 5 -25.63 8.73 5.74
C PHE A 5 -26.97 8.34 5.09
N ASP A 6 -27.43 9.13 4.13
CA ASP A 6 -28.57 8.80 3.28
C ASP A 6 -28.07 8.55 1.84
N LYS A 7 -27.97 7.29 1.47
CA LYS A 7 -27.49 6.86 0.15
C LYS A 7 -28.35 7.35 -1.03
N ASN A 8 -29.59 7.77 -0.79
CA ASN A 8 -30.52 8.19 -1.83
C ASN A 8 -30.47 9.71 -2.08
N ASN A 9 -29.76 10.46 -1.26
CA ASN A 9 -29.71 11.92 -1.32
C ASN A 9 -28.31 12.46 -1.10
N LEU A 10 -27.32 11.87 -1.80
CA LEU A 10 -25.92 12.30 -1.73
C LEU A 10 -25.58 13.28 -2.84
N SER A 11 -25.01 14.42 -2.47
CA SER A 11 -24.34 15.31 -3.42
C SER A 11 -23.03 14.70 -3.91
N LYS A 12 -22.43 15.30 -4.95
CA LYS A 12 -21.11 14.92 -5.43
C LYS A 12 -20.05 15.01 -4.33
N ASP A 13 -20.10 16.07 -3.52
CA ASP A 13 -19.17 16.28 -2.41
C ASP A 13 -19.35 15.23 -1.30
N ASP A 14 -20.58 14.78 -1.08
CA ASP A 14 -20.84 13.68 -0.16
C ASP A 14 -20.24 12.37 -0.63
N PHE A 15 -20.31 12.07 -1.93
CA PHE A 15 -19.65 10.91 -2.50
C PHE A 15 -18.13 11.00 -2.34
N GLU A 16 -17.53 12.13 -2.71
CA GLU A 16 -16.09 12.33 -2.56
C GLU A 16 -15.65 12.14 -1.10
N TYR A 17 -16.34 12.75 -0.15
CA TYR A 17 -16.00 12.62 1.27
C TYR A 17 -16.13 11.18 1.79
N ASN A 18 -17.19 10.45 1.40
CA ASN A 18 -17.46 9.12 1.92
C ASN A 18 -16.64 8.02 1.23
N TYR A 19 -16.24 8.22 -0.01
CA TYR A 19 -15.56 7.19 -0.82
C TYR A 19 -14.11 7.52 -1.16
N ASN A 20 -13.63 8.71 -0.85
CA ASN A 20 -12.24 9.09 -1.05
C ASN A 20 -11.53 9.30 0.30
N PRO A 21 -10.77 8.31 0.78
CA PRO A 21 -10.08 8.41 2.07
C PRO A 21 -9.13 9.61 2.17
N ARG A 22 -8.55 10.06 1.06
CA ARG A 22 -7.66 11.24 1.04
C ARG A 22 -8.38 12.54 1.39
N ILE A 23 -9.68 12.61 1.14
CA ILE A 23 -10.52 13.77 1.51
C ILE A 23 -11.07 13.60 2.92
N ALA A 24 -11.48 12.37 3.27
CA ALA A 24 -12.06 12.08 4.57
C ALA A 24 -11.05 12.16 5.73
N VAL A 25 -9.76 11.88 5.46
CA VAL A 25 -8.68 11.94 6.46
C VAL A 25 -7.86 13.21 6.25
N PRO A 26 -7.92 14.20 7.17
CA PRO A 26 -7.30 15.52 6.97
C PRO A 26 -5.78 15.48 6.73
N ASN A 27 -5.08 14.51 7.32
CA ASN A 27 -3.63 14.33 7.22
C ASN A 27 -3.25 13.05 6.46
N ALA A 28 -4.05 12.66 5.46
CA ALA A 28 -3.82 11.43 4.69
C ALA A 28 -2.42 11.38 4.06
N GLN A 29 -1.88 12.51 3.60
CA GLN A 29 -0.56 12.57 2.98
C GLN A 29 0.56 12.20 3.96
N GLU A 30 0.46 12.58 5.23
CA GLU A 30 1.44 12.23 6.27
C GLU A 30 1.55 10.70 6.45
N TYR A 31 0.43 9.99 6.39
CA TYR A 31 0.43 8.52 6.45
C TYR A 31 1.11 7.90 5.23
N ILE A 32 0.84 8.44 4.04
CA ILE A 32 1.45 7.97 2.80
C ILE A 32 2.97 8.21 2.82
N ASP A 33 3.40 9.39 3.22
CA ASP A 33 4.82 9.73 3.37
C ASP A 33 5.50 8.82 4.41
N GLY A 34 4.80 8.51 5.50
CA GLY A 34 5.25 7.55 6.50
C GLY A 34 5.43 6.12 5.95
N PHE A 35 4.55 5.67 5.08
CA PHE A 35 4.71 4.37 4.40
C PHE A 35 5.94 4.35 3.51
N ILE A 36 6.16 5.42 2.73
CA ILE A 36 7.30 5.56 1.84
C ILE A 36 8.61 5.55 2.64
N GLU A 37 8.71 6.35 3.68
CA GLU A 37 9.92 6.44 4.51
C GLU A 37 10.24 5.12 5.22
N ARG A 38 9.23 4.48 5.81
CA ARG A 38 9.42 3.16 6.44
C ARG A 38 9.81 2.09 5.43
N SER A 39 9.28 2.15 4.22
CA SER A 39 9.64 1.22 3.15
C SER A 39 11.07 1.40 2.66
N LYS A 40 11.54 2.64 2.55
CA LYS A 40 12.96 2.91 2.25
C LYS A 40 13.88 2.30 3.31
N THR A 41 13.58 2.54 4.58
CA THR A 41 14.34 1.97 5.70
C THR A 41 14.30 0.45 5.68
N ALA A 42 13.11 -0.14 5.51
CA ALA A 42 12.93 -1.58 5.46
C ALA A 42 13.77 -2.23 4.35
N SER A 43 13.79 -1.63 3.17
CA SER A 43 14.56 -2.13 2.03
C SER A 43 16.07 -2.20 2.29
N THR A 44 16.60 -1.38 3.20
CA THR A 44 18.01 -1.44 3.60
C THR A 44 18.31 -2.54 4.61
N LEU A 45 17.31 -3.03 5.33
CA LEU A 45 17.43 -4.00 6.42
C LEU A 45 17.11 -5.43 6.01
N MET A 46 16.46 -5.62 4.87
CA MET A 46 15.99 -6.93 4.41
C MET A 46 16.80 -7.43 3.23
N GLU A 47 17.07 -8.73 3.23
CA GLU A 47 17.50 -9.42 2.03
C GLU A 47 16.29 -9.73 1.14
N GLY A 48 16.48 -9.64 -0.19
CA GLY A 48 15.40 -9.89 -1.11
C GLY A 48 15.83 -9.93 -2.56
N VAL A 49 14.90 -10.35 -3.39
CA VAL A 49 15.01 -10.28 -4.85
C VAL A 49 13.92 -9.34 -5.33
N TYR A 50 14.31 -8.28 -6.00
CA TYR A 50 13.43 -7.19 -6.39
C TYR A 50 13.10 -7.25 -7.87
N ASP A 51 11.93 -6.70 -8.23
CA ASP A 51 11.49 -6.56 -9.62
C ASP A 51 11.41 -7.88 -10.41
N ILE A 52 11.05 -8.96 -9.73
CA ILE A 52 10.80 -10.24 -10.38
C ILE A 52 9.60 -10.10 -11.30
N ARG A 53 9.82 -10.29 -12.60
CA ARG A 53 8.76 -10.17 -13.60
C ARG A 53 7.84 -11.40 -13.60
N TYR A 54 6.54 -11.16 -13.56
CA TYR A 54 5.51 -12.19 -13.75
C TYR A 54 4.66 -11.96 -15.01
N GLY A 55 5.02 -10.94 -15.81
CA GLY A 55 4.34 -10.62 -17.07
C GLY A 55 5.14 -9.66 -17.92
N SER A 56 4.61 -9.33 -19.10
CA SER A 56 5.30 -8.49 -20.09
C SER A 56 5.19 -6.99 -19.85
N LYS A 57 4.22 -6.55 -19.06
CA LYS A 57 4.00 -5.11 -18.80
C LYS A 57 4.98 -4.58 -17.75
N PRO A 58 5.37 -3.28 -17.83
CA PRO A 58 6.36 -2.70 -16.91
C PRO A 58 6.01 -2.85 -15.42
N LYS A 59 4.73 -2.76 -15.06
CA LYS A 59 4.26 -2.88 -13.67
C LYS A 59 3.99 -4.31 -13.21
N GLN A 60 4.19 -5.31 -14.05
CA GLN A 60 4.03 -6.72 -13.70
C GLN A 60 5.30 -7.27 -13.07
N THR A 61 5.64 -6.73 -11.90
CA THR A 61 6.77 -7.13 -11.08
C THR A 61 6.35 -7.32 -9.63
N LEU A 62 7.04 -8.19 -8.93
CA LEU A 62 6.92 -8.40 -7.49
C LEU A 62 8.28 -8.37 -6.81
N ASP A 63 8.29 -8.17 -5.52
CA ASP A 63 9.48 -8.28 -4.68
C ASP A 63 9.34 -9.49 -3.75
N LEU A 64 10.42 -10.23 -3.59
CA LEU A 64 10.51 -11.35 -2.66
C LEU A 64 11.45 -10.97 -1.52
N HIS A 65 10.94 -10.93 -0.31
CA HIS A 65 11.73 -10.68 0.90
C HIS A 65 12.03 -12.00 1.59
N LEU A 66 13.29 -12.22 1.96
CA LEU A 66 13.77 -13.48 2.52
C LEU A 66 14.04 -13.32 4.02
N PRO A 67 13.52 -14.22 4.88
CA PRO A 67 13.89 -14.24 6.30
C PRO A 67 15.34 -14.71 6.47
N LYS A 68 16.05 -14.11 7.44
CA LYS A 68 17.48 -14.42 7.68
C LYS A 68 17.72 -15.81 8.24
N ASP A 69 16.84 -16.31 9.08
CA ASP A 69 17.09 -17.44 9.95
C ASP A 69 16.11 -18.62 9.77
N SER A 70 15.47 -18.73 8.61
CA SER A 70 14.52 -19.81 8.36
C SER A 70 14.82 -20.54 7.06
N SER A 71 14.96 -21.88 7.15
CA SER A 71 15.20 -22.75 5.99
C SER A 71 13.92 -23.14 5.25
N ASN A 72 12.75 -23.00 5.89
CA ASN A 72 11.46 -23.36 5.28
C ASN A 72 10.34 -22.46 5.84
N PRO A 73 10.40 -21.15 5.57
CA PRO A 73 9.40 -20.21 6.07
C PRO A 73 8.06 -20.39 5.37
N PRO A 74 6.95 -20.09 6.04
CA PRO A 74 5.67 -19.96 5.37
C PRO A 74 5.70 -18.79 4.37
N LEU A 75 4.90 -18.88 3.31
CA LEU A 75 4.77 -17.85 2.31
C LEU A 75 3.64 -16.87 2.68
N LEU A 76 3.96 -15.59 2.78
CA LEU A 76 3.00 -14.51 2.87
C LEU A 76 2.98 -13.74 1.54
N ILE A 77 1.80 -13.59 0.94
CA ILE A 77 1.60 -12.76 -0.25
C ILE A 77 0.85 -11.50 0.17
N TYR A 78 1.44 -10.35 -0.10
CA TYR A 78 0.82 -9.04 0.13
C TYR A 78 0.61 -8.31 -1.20
N ILE A 79 -0.63 -7.86 -1.43
CA ILE A 79 -1.01 -7.08 -2.61
C ILE A 79 -1.36 -5.68 -2.12
N HIS A 80 -0.58 -4.68 -2.56
CA HIS A 80 -0.77 -3.31 -2.10
C HIS A 80 -2.07 -2.69 -2.61
N GLY A 81 -2.60 -1.74 -1.84
CA GLY A 81 -3.73 -0.91 -2.24
C GLY A 81 -3.32 0.23 -3.19
N GLY A 82 -4.19 1.21 -3.37
CA GLY A 82 -3.96 2.41 -4.18
C GLY A 82 -4.97 2.59 -5.31
N TYR A 83 -5.98 1.75 -5.38
CA TYR A 83 -7.09 1.82 -6.34
C TYR A 83 -6.60 1.93 -7.79
N TRP A 84 -5.52 1.21 -8.13
CA TRP A 84 -4.85 1.24 -9.45
C TRP A 84 -4.38 2.63 -9.94
N ARG A 85 -4.37 3.64 -9.08
CA ARG A 85 -4.10 5.04 -9.43
C ARG A 85 -2.92 5.65 -8.69
N ALA A 86 -2.58 5.11 -7.56
CA ALA A 86 -1.55 5.66 -6.69
C ALA A 86 -0.85 4.54 -5.92
N ILE A 87 0.35 4.85 -5.43
CA ILE A 87 1.18 3.97 -4.62
C ILE A 87 1.73 2.79 -5.43
N ASP A 88 2.87 2.29 -5.05
CA ASP A 88 3.55 1.19 -5.71
C ASP A 88 3.97 0.15 -4.66
N LYS A 89 4.39 -1.05 -5.11
CA LYS A 89 4.92 -2.08 -4.23
C LYS A 89 6.08 -1.58 -3.36
N ASN A 90 6.91 -0.69 -3.90
CA ASN A 90 8.04 -0.11 -3.19
C ASN A 90 7.63 0.75 -1.98
N ASP A 91 6.42 1.29 -1.98
CA ASP A 91 5.89 2.12 -0.90
C ASP A 91 5.33 1.27 0.25
N HIS A 92 5.30 -0.05 0.11
CA HIS A 92 4.74 -0.99 1.07
C HIS A 92 5.74 -2.03 1.58
N SER A 93 7.02 -1.93 1.23
CA SER A 93 8.06 -2.87 1.67
C SER A 93 8.18 -2.97 3.20
N PHE A 94 7.77 -1.94 3.94
CA PHE A 94 7.77 -1.94 5.40
C PHE A 94 6.94 -3.07 6.03
N ILE A 95 5.96 -3.62 5.31
CA ILE A 95 5.12 -4.73 5.79
C ILE A 95 5.91 -6.02 5.96
N ALA A 96 7.00 -6.17 5.23
CA ALA A 96 7.85 -7.36 5.30
C ALA A 96 8.78 -7.36 6.53
N LEU A 97 8.92 -6.24 7.25
CA LEU A 97 9.61 -6.21 8.53
C LEU A 97 8.66 -6.65 9.66
N PRO A 98 9.11 -7.52 10.58
CA PRO A 98 8.36 -7.89 11.77
C PRO A 98 8.19 -6.72 12.73
#